data_86f300d0f83d1e9cad73d8b32d9ea91e
#
_entry.id   86f300d0f83d1e9cad73d8b32d9ea91e
#
_cell.length_a   1.000
_cell.length_b   1.000
_cell.length_c   1.000
_cell.angle_alpha   90.00
_cell.angle_beta   90.00
_cell.angle_gamma   90.00
#
_symmetry.space_group_name_H-M   'P 1'
#
loop_
_entity.id
_entity.type
_entity.pdbx_description
1 polymer ?
#
loop_
_entity_poly.entity_id
_entity_poly.type
_entity_poly.pdbx_seq_one_letter_code
_entity_poly.pdbx_strand_id
1 'polypeptide(L)'
;MAEKGRIGKLIESIGNPFRRRRTPEPQMPLWTTGIQEPVLVQGITIPALYAVANENLILRTVLSTLQQEIFRRGYYWEKKFHKKCKLCDAEFQHDIEQCKECGNTDLSEPDPNQLVYPRWLIEQRNSMEQTFMDVLREVEYDLNITDDAFLILIKEYYMDPETNELAFYRIKEIVRGDPIFMRIIADKRGVRGGRFRVCPIHRNEVKAYSGDDKYCPICGTEMLDVHHVNTAGSGKTQHYLEGEVIHVSKYQPSKLYGRSPVSTLWRQAMTLTAMDNYMYTAYSKRRIPRGILSVTTDNLESMKSFFKATDEKLERDPHYIPKIGIESGSGRGGINWVKLMDSLEEMQYIPARDEMRQRIAAFYGVSNVFMMDTGKSGGLNNEGMQILVTNRAVEFGHKVYTEHLFPRLMEQMDVTDWKLTLYPNEEEDEVTRLRRDEMEVNIAQRMMMMGYKPTLSEDANRDIRFIYKQPDPADPTQQPQQPTPMGGMQMGGGMGTPGALPSR
;
A
#
# COMPACT_ATOMS: atom_id res chain seq x y z
N MET A 1 8.45 64.96 4.58
CA MET A 1 7.50 64.02 3.89
C MET A 1 8.25 63.04 3.00
N ALA A 2 9.07 62.14 3.50
CA ALA A 2 9.75 61.15 2.64
C ALA A 2 10.30 59.90 3.36
N GLU A 3 9.76 59.48 4.48
CA GLU A 3 10.24 58.27 5.17
C GLU A 3 9.20 57.18 5.50
N LYS A 4 7.97 57.35 5.02
CA LYS A 4 6.93 56.28 5.18
C LYS A 4 6.96 55.19 4.12
N GLY A 5 7.89 55.23 3.17
CA GLY A 5 7.87 54.34 1.99
C GLY A 5 8.62 53.00 2.12
N ARG A 6 9.52 52.80 3.08
CA ARG A 6 10.34 51.57 3.14
C ARG A 6 9.76 50.49 4.02
N ILE A 7 9.12 50.84 5.12
CA ILE A 7 8.48 49.87 6.02
C ILE A 7 7.21 49.28 5.41
N GLY A 8 6.46 50.10 4.66
CA GLY A 8 5.29 49.62 3.93
C GLY A 8 5.58 48.54 2.86
N LYS A 9 6.72 48.67 2.16
CA LYS A 9 7.13 47.67 1.15
C LYS A 9 7.70 46.39 1.75
N LEU A 10 8.22 46.43 2.97
CA LEU A 10 8.72 45.27 3.68
C LEU A 10 7.55 44.42 4.22
N ILE A 11 6.45 45.06 4.63
CA ILE A 11 5.22 44.38 5.10
C ILE A 11 4.43 43.78 3.92
N GLU A 12 4.51 44.36 2.74
CA GLU A 12 3.90 43.76 1.53
C GLU A 12 4.66 42.54 0.99
N SER A 13 5.98 42.42 1.28
CA SER A 13 6.76 41.24 0.88
C SER A 13 6.55 40.01 1.80
N ILE A 14 6.12 40.24 3.05
CA ILE A 14 5.66 39.18 3.95
C ILE A 14 4.19 38.93 3.58
N GLY A 15 3.98 38.06 2.61
CA GLY A 15 2.66 37.72 2.10
C GLY A 15 1.69 37.46 3.24
N ASN A 16 0.64 38.26 3.31
CA ASN A 16 -0.42 38.19 4.30
C ASN A 16 -0.94 36.72 4.39
N PRO A 17 -0.72 35.97 5.46
CA PRO A 17 -1.11 34.56 5.55
C PRO A 17 -2.63 34.38 5.53
N PHE A 18 -3.40 35.46 5.69
CA PHE A 18 -4.87 35.45 5.60
C PHE A 18 -5.41 35.95 4.25
N ARG A 19 -4.54 36.30 3.30
CA ARG A 19 -5.03 36.48 1.94
C ARG A 19 -5.52 35.11 1.48
N ARG A 20 -6.85 34.92 1.44
CA ARG A 20 -7.49 33.79 0.76
C ARG A 20 -6.85 33.74 -0.62
N ARG A 21 -5.84 32.83 -0.80
CA ARG A 21 -5.43 32.45 -2.13
C ARG A 21 -6.72 32.04 -2.81
N ARG A 22 -7.11 32.74 -3.85
CA ARG A 22 -8.18 32.26 -4.73
C ARG A 22 -7.84 30.80 -4.95
N THR A 23 -8.72 29.91 -4.52
CA THR A 23 -8.66 28.51 -4.93
C THR A 23 -8.44 28.59 -6.43
N PRO A 24 -7.37 27.99 -6.98
CA PRO A 24 -7.23 27.93 -8.41
C PRO A 24 -8.57 27.40 -8.89
N GLU A 25 -9.23 28.13 -9.79
CA GLU A 25 -10.42 27.63 -10.47
C GLU A 25 -10.08 26.22 -10.89
N PRO A 26 -10.95 25.23 -10.62
CA PRO A 26 -10.70 23.87 -11.04
C PRO A 26 -10.35 23.98 -12.52
N GLN A 27 -9.09 23.70 -12.85
CA GLN A 27 -8.64 23.72 -14.23
C GLN A 27 -9.64 22.86 -14.96
N MET A 28 -10.36 23.46 -15.91
CA MET A 28 -11.33 22.71 -16.71
C MET A 28 -10.58 21.45 -17.17
N PRO A 29 -11.07 20.27 -16.86
CA PRO A 29 -10.40 19.04 -17.27
C PRO A 29 -10.10 19.21 -18.75
N LEU A 30 -8.91 18.82 -19.20
CA LEU A 30 -8.44 18.91 -20.57
C LEU A 30 -9.29 17.99 -21.48
N TRP A 31 -10.60 18.18 -21.45
CA TRP A 31 -11.61 17.44 -22.22
C TRP A 31 -11.36 17.52 -23.72
N THR A 32 -10.55 18.49 -24.13
CA THR A 32 -10.17 18.66 -25.55
C THR A 32 -9.19 17.58 -25.99
N THR A 33 -8.30 17.10 -25.13
CA THR A 33 -7.30 16.08 -25.45
C THR A 33 -7.69 14.66 -25.02
N GLY A 34 -8.71 14.50 -24.15
CA GLY A 34 -9.11 13.21 -23.57
C GLY A 34 -8.16 12.69 -22.50
N ILE A 35 -7.00 13.33 -22.29
CA ILE A 35 -6.08 13.00 -21.24
C ILE A 35 -6.64 13.53 -19.92
N GLN A 36 -6.81 12.64 -18.94
CA GLN A 36 -7.30 13.00 -17.62
C GLN A 36 -6.14 13.23 -16.68
N GLU A 37 -6.21 14.30 -15.89
CA GLU A 37 -5.25 14.58 -14.84
C GLU A 37 -5.80 14.09 -13.48
N PRO A 38 -4.96 13.54 -12.60
CA PRO A 38 -5.37 13.16 -11.26
C PRO A 38 -5.80 14.41 -10.48
N VAL A 39 -6.95 14.32 -9.80
CA VAL A 39 -7.45 15.41 -8.96
C VAL A 39 -6.67 15.43 -7.65
N LEU A 40 -5.74 16.37 -7.54
CA LEU A 40 -4.93 16.56 -6.36
C LEU A 40 -5.53 17.60 -5.43
N VAL A 41 -5.55 17.30 -4.14
CA VAL A 41 -6.06 18.21 -3.12
C VAL A 41 -5.09 19.37 -2.91
N GLN A 42 -5.58 20.61 -2.94
CA GLN A 42 -4.84 21.82 -2.53
C GLN A 42 -3.56 22.15 -3.35
N GLY A 43 -3.47 21.75 -4.59
CA GLY A 43 -2.30 22.06 -5.44
C GLY A 43 -1.03 21.27 -5.10
N ILE A 44 -1.17 20.17 -4.37
CA ILE A 44 -0.09 19.21 -4.11
C ILE A 44 0.15 18.43 -5.42
N THR A 45 1.39 18.34 -5.86
CA THR A 45 1.76 17.58 -7.06
C THR A 45 2.18 16.16 -6.70
N ILE A 46 2.05 15.20 -7.64
CA ILE A 46 2.49 13.82 -7.42
C ILE A 46 3.99 13.76 -7.02
N PRO A 47 4.93 14.45 -7.68
CA PRO A 47 6.31 14.49 -7.23
C PRO A 47 6.50 14.98 -5.79
N ALA A 48 5.68 15.95 -5.34
CA ALA A 48 5.74 16.42 -3.95
C ALA A 48 5.28 15.35 -2.95
N LEU A 49 4.31 14.50 -3.32
CA LEU A 49 3.89 13.36 -2.49
C LEU A 49 5.03 12.36 -2.29
N TYR A 50 5.74 12.01 -3.36
CA TYR A 50 6.92 11.14 -3.30
C TYR A 50 8.06 11.76 -2.49
N ALA A 51 8.32 13.07 -2.67
CA ALA A 51 9.34 13.77 -1.89
C ALA A 51 9.05 13.67 -0.39
N VAL A 52 7.82 13.98 0.04
CA VAL A 52 7.43 13.88 1.45
C VAL A 52 7.50 12.44 1.96
N ALA A 53 7.05 11.45 1.18
CA ALA A 53 7.12 10.05 1.55
C ALA A 53 8.57 9.55 1.72
N ASN A 54 9.51 10.07 0.93
CA ASN A 54 10.93 9.70 0.99
C ASN A 54 11.71 10.46 2.08
N GLU A 55 11.39 11.72 2.31
CA GLU A 55 12.11 12.58 3.27
C GLU A 55 11.64 12.36 4.71
N ASN A 56 10.36 12.06 4.92
CA ASN A 56 9.83 11.83 6.26
C ASN A 56 10.16 10.42 6.74
N LEU A 57 11.07 10.32 7.71
CA LEU A 57 11.56 9.03 8.24
C LEU A 57 10.43 8.12 8.71
N ILE A 58 9.46 8.66 9.45
CA ILE A 58 8.38 7.87 10.06
C ILE A 58 7.43 7.35 8.96
N LEU A 59 7.04 8.23 8.04
CA LEU A 59 6.20 7.82 6.92
C LEU A 59 6.88 6.76 6.07
N ARG A 60 8.16 6.95 5.74
CA ARG A 60 8.94 5.96 4.98
C ARG A 60 9.06 4.62 5.71
N THR A 61 9.27 4.64 7.04
CA THR A 61 9.32 3.41 7.84
C THR A 61 7.99 2.66 7.78
N VAL A 62 6.88 3.35 7.99
CA VAL A 62 5.54 2.75 7.93
C VAL A 62 5.26 2.13 6.56
N LEU A 63 5.55 2.87 5.48
CA LEU A 63 5.34 2.39 4.11
C LEU A 63 6.20 1.17 3.79
N SER A 64 7.49 1.20 4.18
CA SER A 64 8.40 0.07 3.94
C SER A 64 8.02 -1.16 4.76
N THR A 65 7.59 -0.98 6.00
CA THR A 65 7.11 -2.08 6.85
C THR A 65 5.89 -2.75 6.22
N LEU A 66 4.87 -1.97 5.84
CA LEU A 66 3.67 -2.51 5.21
C LEU A 66 3.99 -3.26 3.91
N GLN A 67 4.84 -2.68 3.06
CA GLN A 67 5.31 -3.31 1.82
C GLN A 67 6.03 -4.64 2.07
N GLN A 68 6.90 -4.69 3.09
CA GLN A 68 7.63 -5.90 3.44
C GLN A 68 6.70 -6.99 3.97
N GLU A 69 5.76 -6.63 4.83
CA GLU A 69 4.82 -7.60 5.41
C GLU A 69 3.83 -8.16 4.38
N ILE A 70 3.33 -7.35 3.44
CA ILE A 70 2.43 -7.82 2.38
C ILE A 70 3.12 -8.88 1.50
N PHE A 71 4.41 -8.69 1.18
CA PHE A 71 5.14 -9.59 0.30
C PHE A 71 6.12 -10.53 1.01
N ARG A 72 6.03 -10.64 2.32
CA ARG A 72 6.99 -11.40 3.15
C ARG A 72 7.12 -12.85 2.71
N ARG A 73 6.01 -13.51 2.43
CA ARG A 73 5.96 -14.95 2.12
C ARG A 73 5.87 -15.26 0.63
N GLY A 74 5.76 -14.25 -0.22
CA GLY A 74 5.65 -14.42 -1.66
C GLY A 74 4.27 -14.85 -2.13
N TYR A 75 4.22 -15.49 -3.29
CA TYR A 75 2.98 -15.91 -3.97
C TYR A 75 3.02 -17.41 -4.27
N TYR A 76 1.84 -17.97 -4.54
CA TYR A 76 1.67 -19.34 -5.00
C TYR A 76 0.54 -19.44 -6.01
N TRP A 77 0.55 -20.56 -6.74
CA TRP A 77 -0.48 -20.89 -7.70
C TRP A 77 -1.53 -21.79 -7.04
N GLU A 78 -2.78 -21.40 -7.08
CA GLU A 78 -3.89 -22.14 -6.52
C GLU A 78 -4.83 -22.59 -7.65
N LYS A 79 -5.32 -23.82 -7.57
CA LYS A 79 -6.35 -24.32 -8.49
C LYS A 79 -7.65 -23.53 -8.25
N LYS A 80 -8.26 -23.02 -9.32
CA LYS A 80 -9.53 -22.33 -9.22
C LYS A 80 -10.68 -23.27 -8.90
N PHE A 81 -10.59 -24.51 -9.38
CA PHE A 81 -11.53 -25.59 -9.15
C PHE A 81 -10.83 -26.96 -9.14
N HIS A 82 -11.44 -27.98 -8.55
CA HIS A 82 -10.96 -29.38 -8.65
C HIS A 82 -11.50 -30.07 -9.90
N LYS A 83 -12.79 -29.87 -10.20
CA LYS A 83 -13.44 -30.41 -11.39
C LYS A 83 -14.31 -29.34 -12.03
N LYS A 84 -14.31 -29.30 -13.36
CA LYS A 84 -15.15 -28.39 -14.17
C LYS A 84 -15.94 -29.23 -15.17
N CYS A 85 -17.24 -28.96 -15.28
CA CYS A 85 -18.09 -29.64 -16.25
C CYS A 85 -17.87 -29.07 -17.65
N LYS A 86 -17.58 -29.92 -18.64
CA LYS A 86 -17.39 -29.49 -20.04
C LYS A 86 -18.67 -29.04 -20.73
N LEU A 87 -19.86 -29.41 -20.20
CA LEU A 87 -21.14 -29.09 -20.83
C LEU A 87 -21.75 -27.78 -20.33
N CYS A 88 -21.68 -27.50 -19.01
CA CYS A 88 -22.32 -26.32 -18.41
C CYS A 88 -21.35 -25.41 -17.71
N ASP A 89 -20.03 -25.66 -17.83
CA ASP A 89 -18.95 -24.88 -17.21
C ASP A 89 -19.03 -24.71 -15.68
N ALA A 90 -19.87 -25.50 -15.00
CA ALA A 90 -19.97 -25.47 -13.54
C ALA A 90 -18.66 -25.93 -12.89
N GLU A 91 -18.15 -25.13 -11.94
CA GLU A 91 -16.89 -25.36 -11.23
C GLU A 91 -17.16 -25.96 -9.85
N PHE A 92 -16.41 -27.00 -9.48
CA PHE A 92 -16.57 -27.71 -8.21
C PHE A 92 -15.26 -27.73 -7.45
N GLN A 93 -15.33 -27.43 -6.16
CA GLN A 93 -14.16 -27.38 -5.26
C GLN A 93 -13.79 -28.75 -4.65
N HIS A 94 -14.50 -29.80 -5.00
CA HIS A 94 -14.28 -31.18 -4.52
C HIS A 94 -14.35 -32.14 -5.67
N ASP A 95 -13.78 -33.30 -5.47
CA ASP A 95 -13.80 -34.37 -6.44
C ASP A 95 -15.20 -34.93 -6.54
N ILE A 96 -15.80 -34.88 -7.74
CA ILE A 96 -17.12 -35.38 -8.06
C ILE A 96 -17.04 -36.26 -9.32
N GLU A 97 -17.92 -37.25 -9.41
CA GLU A 97 -17.98 -38.14 -10.57
C GLU A 97 -19.02 -37.70 -11.62
N GLN A 98 -20.00 -36.91 -11.20
CA GLN A 98 -21.06 -36.40 -12.05
C GLN A 98 -21.40 -34.94 -11.70
N CYS A 99 -21.63 -34.12 -12.72
CA CYS A 99 -22.04 -32.74 -12.55
C CYS A 99 -23.41 -32.69 -11.83
N LYS A 100 -23.47 -31.92 -10.74
CA LYS A 100 -24.70 -31.75 -9.95
C LYS A 100 -25.75 -30.89 -10.65
N GLU A 101 -25.34 -30.04 -11.62
CA GLU A 101 -26.25 -29.13 -12.32
C GLU A 101 -26.87 -29.76 -13.56
N CYS A 102 -26.08 -30.43 -14.39
CA CYS A 102 -26.55 -30.98 -15.67
C CYS A 102 -26.48 -32.51 -15.79
N GLY A 103 -25.96 -33.22 -14.78
CA GLY A 103 -25.85 -34.68 -14.79
C GLY A 103 -24.76 -35.24 -15.73
N ASN A 104 -23.92 -34.40 -16.34
CA ASN A 104 -22.86 -34.83 -17.22
C ASN A 104 -21.70 -35.48 -16.43
N THR A 105 -21.12 -36.55 -16.97
CA THR A 105 -19.97 -37.27 -16.40
C THR A 105 -18.61 -36.80 -16.99
N ASP A 106 -18.65 -36.03 -18.09
CA ASP A 106 -17.41 -35.50 -18.68
C ASP A 106 -16.94 -34.24 -17.93
N LEU A 107 -16.06 -34.47 -16.98
CA LEU A 107 -15.48 -33.46 -16.11
C LEU A 107 -13.99 -33.30 -16.43
N SER A 108 -13.51 -32.07 -16.50
CA SER A 108 -12.09 -31.74 -16.69
C SER A 108 -11.45 -31.32 -15.38
N GLU A 109 -10.16 -31.63 -15.23
CA GLU A 109 -9.27 -31.08 -14.20
C GLU A 109 -8.58 -29.82 -14.71
N PRO A 110 -8.08 -28.94 -13.82
CA PRO A 110 -7.30 -27.79 -14.21
C PRO A 110 -6.08 -28.20 -15.06
N ASP A 111 -5.94 -27.59 -16.24
CA ASP A 111 -4.85 -27.92 -17.14
C ASP A 111 -3.52 -27.32 -16.64
N PRO A 112 -2.50 -28.16 -16.28
CA PRO A 112 -1.21 -27.69 -15.83
C PRO A 112 -0.42 -26.97 -16.94
N ASN A 113 -0.73 -27.20 -18.23
CA ASN A 113 -0.05 -26.56 -19.33
C ASN A 113 -0.31 -25.06 -19.39
N GLN A 114 -1.45 -24.59 -18.88
CA GLN A 114 -1.74 -23.17 -18.78
C GLN A 114 -0.72 -22.40 -17.91
N LEU A 115 -0.02 -23.07 -17.00
CA LEU A 115 0.96 -22.45 -16.13
C LEU A 115 2.39 -22.34 -16.72
N VAL A 116 2.69 -23.04 -17.81
CA VAL A 116 4.06 -23.07 -18.37
C VAL A 116 4.52 -21.68 -18.74
N TYR A 117 3.74 -20.97 -19.53
CA TYR A 117 4.07 -19.61 -19.96
C TYR A 117 4.00 -18.57 -18.84
N PRO A 118 2.95 -18.51 -17.99
CA PRO A 118 2.89 -17.59 -16.87
C PRO A 118 4.03 -17.76 -15.86
N ARG A 119 4.39 -18.99 -15.52
CA ARG A 119 5.53 -19.24 -14.63
C ARG A 119 6.83 -18.72 -15.23
N TRP A 120 7.11 -19.04 -16.49
CA TRP A 120 8.27 -18.53 -17.18
C TRP A 120 8.31 -16.99 -17.18
N LEU A 121 7.19 -16.32 -17.47
CA LEU A 121 7.10 -14.85 -17.50
C LEU A 121 7.35 -14.21 -16.12
N ILE A 122 6.83 -14.81 -15.07
CA ILE A 122 6.93 -14.28 -13.69
C ILE A 122 8.31 -14.59 -13.08
N GLU A 123 8.93 -15.72 -13.42
CA GLU A 123 10.24 -16.13 -12.90
C GLU A 123 11.41 -15.40 -13.59
N GLN A 124 11.22 -14.93 -14.83
CA GLN A 124 12.26 -14.17 -15.51
C GLN A 124 12.39 -12.75 -14.95
N ARG A 125 13.58 -12.16 -15.10
CA ARG A 125 13.79 -10.74 -14.81
C ARG A 125 13.38 -9.90 -16.01
N ASN A 126 12.84 -8.72 -15.73
CA ASN A 126 12.52 -7.74 -16.76
C ASN A 126 13.82 -7.03 -17.27
N SER A 127 13.67 -6.14 -18.24
CA SER A 127 14.77 -5.36 -18.82
C SER A 127 15.48 -4.43 -17.82
N MET A 128 14.86 -4.19 -16.65
CA MET A 128 15.44 -3.43 -15.54
C MET A 128 16.11 -4.33 -14.49
N GLU A 129 16.31 -5.62 -14.80
CA GLU A 129 16.86 -6.65 -13.91
C GLU A 129 16.02 -6.93 -12.65
N GLN A 130 14.75 -6.50 -12.63
CA GLN A 130 13.84 -6.68 -11.51
C GLN A 130 13.10 -8.02 -11.61
N THR A 131 12.87 -8.64 -10.47
CA THR A 131 11.95 -9.77 -10.33
C THR A 131 10.51 -9.28 -10.29
N PHE A 132 9.55 -10.15 -10.57
CA PHE A 132 8.12 -9.82 -10.44
C PHE A 132 7.76 -9.31 -9.03
N MET A 133 8.38 -9.88 -7.99
CA MET A 133 8.19 -9.41 -6.60
C MET A 133 8.71 -7.99 -6.38
N ASP A 134 9.80 -7.60 -7.05
CA ASP A 134 10.32 -6.23 -6.95
C ASP A 134 9.35 -5.25 -7.61
N VAL A 135 8.79 -5.62 -8.77
CA VAL A 135 7.76 -4.82 -9.45
C VAL A 135 6.51 -4.69 -8.58
N LEU A 136 6.04 -5.77 -7.92
CA LEU A 136 4.89 -5.72 -7.01
C LEU A 136 5.15 -4.82 -5.79
N ARG A 137 6.37 -4.82 -5.26
CA ARG A 137 6.76 -3.92 -4.16
C ARG A 137 6.70 -2.46 -4.59
N GLU A 138 7.16 -2.13 -5.79
CA GLU A 138 7.06 -0.79 -6.34
C GLU A 138 5.59 -0.37 -6.56
N VAL A 139 4.76 -1.27 -7.08
CA VAL A 139 3.31 -1.06 -7.23
C VAL A 139 2.65 -0.78 -5.87
N GLU A 140 2.99 -1.52 -4.82
CA GLU A 140 2.45 -1.28 -3.47
C GLU A 140 2.91 0.07 -2.91
N TYR A 141 4.16 0.45 -3.19
CA TYR A 141 4.66 1.77 -2.79
C TYR A 141 3.86 2.90 -3.43
N ASP A 142 3.55 2.77 -4.72
CA ASP A 142 2.72 3.73 -5.45
C ASP A 142 1.30 3.79 -4.89
N LEU A 143 0.67 2.62 -4.63
CA LEU A 143 -0.66 2.55 -4.05
C LEU A 143 -0.75 3.26 -2.69
N ASN A 144 0.28 3.12 -1.86
CA ASN A 144 0.32 3.75 -0.55
C ASN A 144 0.66 5.25 -0.61
N ILE A 145 1.20 5.77 -1.71
CA ILE A 145 1.50 7.21 -1.88
C ILE A 145 0.40 7.92 -2.65
N THR A 146 0.06 7.41 -3.83
CA THR A 146 -0.85 8.09 -4.77
C THR A 146 -2.24 7.51 -4.81
N ASP A 147 -2.44 6.29 -4.32
CA ASP A 147 -3.61 5.43 -4.50
C ASP A 147 -3.84 5.03 -5.97
N ASP A 148 -2.84 5.21 -6.81
CA ASP A 148 -2.86 4.81 -8.21
C ASP A 148 -1.57 4.09 -8.54
N ALA A 149 -1.66 2.86 -9.02
CA ALA A 149 -0.52 2.11 -9.51
C ALA A 149 -0.81 1.53 -10.89
N PHE A 150 0.22 1.49 -11.70
CA PHE A 150 0.15 1.04 -13.09
C PHE A 150 1.14 -0.09 -13.31
N LEU A 151 0.63 -1.25 -13.69
CA LEU A 151 1.43 -2.38 -14.13
C LEU A 151 1.37 -2.43 -15.66
N ILE A 152 2.51 -2.28 -16.32
CA ILE A 152 2.61 -2.28 -17.79
C ILE A 152 3.01 -3.66 -18.24
N LEU A 153 2.24 -4.21 -19.16
CA LEU A 153 2.50 -5.46 -19.87
C LEU A 153 3.06 -5.13 -21.25
N ILE A 154 4.35 -5.33 -21.44
CA ILE A 154 4.96 -5.10 -22.74
C ILE A 154 4.62 -6.27 -23.66
N LYS A 155 3.74 -6.00 -24.62
CA LYS A 155 3.19 -6.99 -25.55
C LYS A 155 3.88 -6.91 -26.91
N GLU A 156 4.16 -8.07 -27.47
CA GLU A 156 4.49 -8.26 -28.90
C GLU A 156 3.26 -8.79 -29.62
N TYR A 157 2.86 -8.12 -30.68
CA TYR A 157 1.67 -8.46 -31.48
C TYR A 157 2.08 -9.16 -32.77
N TYR A 158 1.38 -10.22 -33.08
CA TYR A 158 1.60 -11.01 -34.28
C TYR A 158 0.37 -10.94 -35.17
N MET A 159 0.61 -10.67 -36.47
CA MET A 159 -0.43 -10.62 -37.49
C MET A 159 -0.51 -11.92 -38.24
N ASP A 160 -1.72 -12.25 -38.63
CA ASP A 160 -1.93 -13.24 -39.67
C ASP A 160 -1.55 -12.62 -41.06
N PRO A 161 -0.60 -13.19 -41.79
CA PRO A 161 -0.16 -12.66 -43.07
C PRO A 161 -1.24 -12.75 -44.17
N GLU A 162 -2.26 -13.60 -44.02
CA GLU A 162 -3.32 -13.76 -45.02
C GLU A 162 -4.47 -12.78 -44.83
N THR A 163 -4.87 -12.55 -43.56
CA THR A 163 -6.04 -11.71 -43.22
C THR A 163 -5.67 -10.28 -42.85
N ASN A 164 -4.40 -9.99 -42.52
CA ASN A 164 -3.93 -8.76 -41.89
C ASN A 164 -4.63 -8.42 -40.56
N GLU A 165 -5.21 -9.42 -39.91
CA GLU A 165 -5.79 -9.29 -38.60
C GLU A 165 -4.78 -9.65 -37.51
N LEU A 166 -5.02 -9.18 -36.28
CA LEU A 166 -4.24 -9.57 -35.12
C LEU A 166 -4.54 -11.03 -34.78
N ALA A 167 -3.56 -11.92 -34.97
CA ALA A 167 -3.70 -13.34 -34.68
C ALA A 167 -3.59 -13.61 -33.17
N PHE A 168 -2.54 -13.13 -32.54
CA PHE A 168 -2.32 -13.26 -31.09
C PHE A 168 -1.30 -12.22 -30.61
N TYR A 169 -1.16 -12.10 -29.30
CA TYR A 169 -0.08 -11.34 -28.67
C TYR A 169 0.64 -12.20 -27.62
N ARG A 170 1.87 -11.83 -27.33
CA ARG A 170 2.67 -12.42 -26.25
C ARG A 170 3.18 -11.31 -25.35
N ILE A 171 3.04 -11.49 -24.04
CA ILE A 171 3.64 -10.57 -23.05
C ILE A 171 5.12 -10.92 -22.96
N LYS A 172 5.98 -9.95 -23.25
CA LYS A 172 7.43 -10.12 -23.18
C LYS A 172 7.96 -9.91 -21.76
N GLU A 173 7.48 -8.85 -21.12
CA GLU A 173 7.90 -8.49 -19.77
C GLU A 173 6.82 -7.68 -19.05
N ILE A 174 6.95 -7.64 -17.73
CA ILE A 174 6.08 -6.89 -16.82
C ILE A 174 6.93 -5.82 -16.15
N VAL A 175 6.49 -4.55 -16.23
CA VAL A 175 7.20 -3.42 -15.65
C VAL A 175 6.23 -2.48 -14.91
N ARG A 176 6.76 -1.72 -13.96
CA ARG A 176 6.01 -0.66 -13.29
C ARG A 176 5.81 0.54 -14.21
N GLY A 177 4.62 1.10 -14.23
CA GLY A 177 4.33 2.41 -14.81
C GLY A 177 4.40 3.51 -13.76
N ASP A 178 5.28 4.50 -13.93
CA ASP A 178 5.43 5.58 -12.96
C ASP A 178 4.18 6.49 -12.93
N PRO A 179 3.45 6.60 -11.80
CA PRO A 179 2.27 7.45 -11.68
C PRO A 179 2.52 8.94 -11.95
N ILE A 180 3.78 9.39 -11.84
CA ILE A 180 4.14 10.78 -12.17
C ILE A 180 3.83 11.08 -13.64
N PHE A 181 4.06 10.11 -14.52
CA PHE A 181 3.98 10.29 -15.96
C PHE A 181 2.80 9.56 -16.61
N MET A 182 2.24 8.54 -15.94
CA MET A 182 1.11 7.78 -16.46
C MET A 182 -0.17 8.60 -16.40
N ARG A 183 -0.94 8.61 -17.51
CA ARG A 183 -2.23 9.29 -17.59
C ARG A 183 -3.25 8.38 -18.25
N ILE A 184 -4.50 8.51 -17.79
CA ILE A 184 -5.65 7.77 -18.31
C ILE A 184 -6.30 8.60 -19.42
N ILE A 185 -6.64 7.96 -20.52
CA ILE A 185 -7.46 8.55 -21.56
C ILE A 185 -8.90 8.14 -21.32
N ALA A 186 -9.79 9.12 -21.27
CA ALA A 186 -11.21 8.87 -21.13
C ALA A 186 -12.03 9.84 -22.00
N ASP A 187 -13.21 9.38 -22.39
CA ASP A 187 -14.18 10.19 -23.11
C ASP A 187 -14.87 11.21 -22.18
N LYS A 188 -15.78 12.01 -22.73
CA LYS A 188 -16.58 13.00 -21.97
C LYS A 188 -17.48 12.37 -20.91
N ARG A 189 -17.75 11.07 -21.00
CA ARG A 189 -18.59 10.31 -20.05
C ARG A 189 -17.76 9.69 -18.93
N GLY A 190 -16.42 9.77 -19.01
CA GLY A 190 -15.50 9.14 -18.07
C GLY A 190 -15.23 7.67 -18.38
N VAL A 191 -15.57 7.18 -19.58
CA VAL A 191 -15.26 5.84 -20.05
C VAL A 191 -13.83 5.86 -20.63
N ARG A 192 -13.01 4.88 -20.26
CA ARG A 192 -11.64 4.75 -20.75
C ARG A 192 -11.62 4.45 -22.24
N GLY A 193 -10.63 4.99 -22.96
CA GLY A 193 -10.50 4.84 -24.41
C GLY A 193 -11.40 5.76 -25.22
N GLY A 194 -11.68 5.38 -26.49
CA GLY A 194 -12.66 6.04 -27.37
C GLY A 194 -12.24 7.38 -27.96
N ARG A 195 -10.98 7.82 -27.78
CA ARG A 195 -10.51 9.10 -28.28
C ARG A 195 -9.34 9.02 -29.27
N PHE A 196 -8.42 8.14 -28.99
CA PHE A 196 -7.25 7.93 -29.82
C PHE A 196 -7.14 6.46 -30.18
N ARG A 197 -6.77 6.19 -31.42
CA ARG A 197 -6.49 4.86 -31.92
C ARG A 197 -5.07 4.80 -32.43
N VAL A 198 -4.41 3.69 -32.20
CA VAL A 198 -3.03 3.45 -32.63
C VAL A 198 -2.94 2.05 -33.20
N CYS A 199 -2.14 1.90 -34.24
CA CYS A 199 -1.80 0.58 -34.75
C CYS A 199 -0.91 -0.16 -33.73
N PRO A 200 -1.27 -1.37 -33.30
CA PRO A 200 -0.49 -2.14 -32.34
C PRO A 200 0.93 -2.46 -32.82
N ILE A 201 1.16 -2.49 -34.13
CA ILE A 201 2.44 -2.85 -34.75
C ILE A 201 3.27 -1.60 -35.03
N HIS A 202 2.68 -0.57 -35.70
CA HIS A 202 3.39 0.63 -36.16
C HIS A 202 3.28 1.80 -35.17
N ARG A 203 3.26 1.56 -33.88
CA ARG A 203 3.04 2.58 -32.82
C ARG A 203 3.95 3.80 -32.91
N ASN A 204 5.22 3.59 -33.27
CA ASN A 204 6.21 4.65 -33.32
C ASN A 204 6.19 5.42 -34.63
N GLU A 205 5.62 4.84 -35.69
CA GLU A 205 5.61 5.37 -37.05
C GLU A 205 4.29 6.03 -37.38
N VAL A 206 3.17 5.53 -36.80
CA VAL A 206 1.83 6.04 -37.03
C VAL A 206 1.42 6.88 -35.82
N LYS A 207 0.99 8.11 -36.06
CA LYS A 207 0.43 8.99 -35.02
C LYS A 207 -0.89 8.42 -34.52
N ALA A 208 -1.19 8.68 -33.25
CA ALA A 208 -2.51 8.41 -32.70
C ALA A 208 -3.55 9.28 -33.44
N TYR A 209 -4.53 8.63 -34.04
CA TYR A 209 -5.62 9.31 -34.74
C TYR A 209 -6.81 9.51 -33.81
N SER A 210 -7.35 10.72 -33.85
CA SER A 210 -8.63 11.02 -33.20
C SER A 210 -9.70 11.07 -34.31
N GLY A 211 -10.67 10.15 -34.27
CA GLY A 211 -11.75 10.17 -35.24
C GLY A 211 -12.12 8.79 -35.79
N ASP A 212 -12.71 8.78 -36.99
CA ASP A 212 -13.32 7.59 -37.58
C ASP A 212 -12.35 6.64 -38.30
N ASP A 213 -11.06 6.96 -38.30
CA ASP A 213 -10.04 6.09 -38.94
C ASP A 213 -9.92 4.78 -38.16
N LYS A 214 -10.35 3.68 -38.79
CA LYS A 214 -10.34 2.36 -38.17
C LYS A 214 -9.10 1.56 -38.53
N TYR A 215 -8.49 1.82 -39.67
CA TYR A 215 -7.42 0.98 -40.23
C TYR A 215 -6.09 1.73 -40.34
N CYS A 216 -5.02 1.02 -40.07
CA CYS A 216 -3.67 1.56 -40.21
C CYS A 216 -3.31 1.82 -41.70
N PRO A 217 -2.84 3.04 -42.03
CA PRO A 217 -2.48 3.36 -43.43
C PRO A 217 -1.26 2.56 -43.96
N ILE A 218 -0.46 1.94 -43.09
CA ILE A 218 0.75 1.19 -43.47
C ILE A 218 0.44 -0.30 -43.70
N CYS A 219 -0.23 -0.95 -42.72
CA CYS A 219 -0.46 -2.40 -42.73
C CYS A 219 -1.92 -2.80 -42.95
N GLY A 220 -2.87 -1.87 -42.94
CA GLY A 220 -4.29 -2.16 -43.08
C GLY A 220 -4.94 -2.82 -41.87
N THR A 221 -4.20 -3.08 -40.76
CA THR A 221 -4.73 -3.69 -39.54
C THR A 221 -5.65 -2.73 -38.81
N GLU A 222 -6.68 -3.24 -38.16
CA GLU A 222 -7.56 -2.45 -37.30
C GLU A 222 -6.76 -1.78 -36.18
N MET A 223 -6.96 -0.47 -36.02
CA MET A 223 -6.34 0.31 -34.94
C MET A 223 -7.15 0.15 -33.65
N LEU A 224 -6.44 -0.10 -32.54
CA LEU A 224 -7.02 -0.28 -31.23
C LEU A 224 -7.09 1.02 -30.44
N ASP A 225 -8.05 1.10 -29.53
CA ASP A 225 -8.25 2.27 -28.67
C ASP A 225 -7.09 2.39 -27.65
N VAL A 226 -6.66 3.62 -27.44
CA VAL A 226 -5.64 3.96 -26.44
C VAL A 226 -6.30 4.25 -25.12
N HIS A 227 -5.94 3.50 -24.10
CA HIS A 227 -6.48 3.64 -22.74
C HIS A 227 -5.56 4.45 -21.81
N HIS A 228 -4.25 4.38 -22.01
CA HIS A 228 -3.27 5.07 -21.19
C HIS A 228 -2.18 5.69 -22.03
N VAL A 229 -1.55 6.73 -21.49
CA VAL A 229 -0.40 7.37 -22.09
C VAL A 229 0.69 7.61 -21.06
N ASN A 230 1.95 7.48 -21.48
CA ASN A 230 3.10 7.89 -20.69
C ASN A 230 3.65 9.19 -21.27
N THR A 231 3.77 10.21 -20.45
CA THR A 231 4.22 11.56 -20.83
C THR A 231 5.67 11.84 -20.45
N ALA A 232 6.45 10.82 -20.01
CA ALA A 232 7.82 10.97 -19.51
C ALA A 232 8.84 11.38 -20.58
N GLY A 233 8.54 11.24 -21.86
CA GLY A 233 9.49 11.52 -22.93
C GLY A 233 9.54 13.00 -23.32
N SER A 234 10.71 13.52 -23.70
CA SER A 234 10.86 14.86 -24.28
C SER A 234 10.11 14.96 -25.62
N GLY A 235 8.82 15.22 -25.57
CA GLY A 235 7.96 15.45 -26.75
C GLY A 235 7.42 14.18 -27.44
N LYS A 236 7.74 12.97 -26.97
CA LYS A 236 7.15 11.73 -27.50
C LYS A 236 6.29 11.06 -26.42
N THR A 237 5.00 11.10 -26.63
CA THR A 237 4.01 10.39 -25.77
C THR A 237 3.96 8.93 -26.20
N GLN A 238 4.15 8.01 -25.24
CA GLN A 238 3.95 6.59 -25.50
C GLN A 238 2.49 6.22 -25.19
N HIS A 239 1.84 5.58 -26.16
CA HIS A 239 0.44 5.20 -26.07
C HIS A 239 0.33 3.71 -25.71
N TYR A 240 -0.56 3.38 -24.78
CA TYR A 240 -0.85 2.02 -24.36
C TYR A 240 -2.29 1.66 -24.71
N LEU A 241 -2.43 0.51 -25.30
CA LEU A 241 -3.71 -0.07 -25.70
C LEU A 241 -4.46 -0.69 -24.53
N GLU A 242 -5.71 -1.06 -24.77
CA GLU A 242 -6.48 -1.85 -23.83
C GLU A 242 -5.75 -3.14 -23.46
N GLY A 243 -5.74 -3.48 -22.18
CA GLY A 243 -5.08 -4.68 -21.65
C GLY A 243 -3.54 -4.61 -21.62
N GLU A 244 -2.89 -3.51 -21.99
CA GLU A 244 -1.45 -3.32 -21.82
C GLU A 244 -1.07 -2.68 -20.50
N VAL A 245 -2.02 -2.02 -19.86
CA VAL A 245 -1.82 -1.42 -18.54
C VAL A 245 -2.92 -1.88 -17.62
N ILE A 246 -2.52 -2.49 -16.51
CA ILE A 246 -3.40 -2.80 -15.41
C ILE A 246 -3.28 -1.66 -14.40
N HIS A 247 -4.31 -0.83 -14.31
CA HIS A 247 -4.42 0.24 -13.33
C HIS A 247 -5.20 -0.25 -12.12
N VAL A 248 -4.63 -0.07 -10.93
CA VAL A 248 -5.21 -0.48 -9.66
C VAL A 248 -5.23 0.71 -8.71
N SER A 249 -6.30 0.84 -7.92
CA SER A 249 -6.38 1.72 -6.75
C SER A 249 -6.83 0.92 -5.54
N LYS A 250 -6.31 1.27 -4.36
CA LYS A 250 -6.47 0.53 -3.12
C LYS A 250 -7.52 1.13 -2.20
N TYR A 251 -7.48 2.44 -2.02
CA TYR A 251 -8.30 3.13 -1.03
C TYR A 251 -9.59 3.73 -1.60
N GLN A 252 -9.58 4.14 -2.84
CA GLN A 252 -10.75 4.69 -3.51
C GLN A 252 -10.90 4.21 -4.96
N PRO A 253 -11.34 2.96 -5.19
CA PRO A 253 -11.37 2.35 -6.52
C PRO A 253 -12.52 2.84 -7.42
N SER A 254 -13.36 3.77 -6.98
CA SER A 254 -14.65 4.07 -7.62
C SER A 254 -14.60 5.05 -8.79
N LYS A 255 -13.43 5.60 -9.13
CA LYS A 255 -13.26 6.62 -10.19
C LYS A 255 -12.09 6.31 -11.09
N LEU A 256 -11.78 7.21 -12.04
CA LEU A 256 -10.62 7.06 -12.92
C LEU A 256 -9.31 7.05 -12.14
N TYR A 257 -9.21 7.92 -11.12
CA TYR A 257 -8.05 7.99 -10.23
C TYR A 257 -8.46 7.80 -8.78
N GLY A 258 -7.57 7.21 -8.01
CA GLY A 258 -7.65 7.09 -6.57
C GLY A 258 -7.43 8.43 -5.86
N ARG A 259 -7.47 8.41 -4.54
CA ARG A 259 -7.17 9.57 -3.71
C ARG A 259 -5.96 9.29 -2.83
N SER A 260 -4.90 10.04 -3.04
CA SER A 260 -3.63 9.87 -2.33
C SER A 260 -3.79 9.81 -0.80
N PRO A 261 -3.36 8.72 -0.15
CA PRO A 261 -3.29 8.61 1.30
C PRO A 261 -2.33 9.65 1.90
N VAL A 262 -1.18 9.88 1.27
CA VAL A 262 -0.19 10.86 1.70
C VAL A 262 -0.75 12.28 1.64
N SER A 263 -1.61 12.58 0.67
CA SER A 263 -2.28 13.90 0.63
C SER A 263 -3.18 14.14 1.84
N THR A 264 -3.78 13.09 2.38
CA THR A 264 -4.59 13.15 3.61
C THR A 264 -3.69 13.39 4.83
N LEU A 265 -2.53 12.76 4.86
CA LEU A 265 -1.53 12.86 5.94
C LEU A 265 -0.58 14.05 5.76
N TRP A 266 -0.74 14.86 4.71
CA TRP A 266 0.20 15.92 4.33
C TRP A 266 0.59 16.82 5.49
N ARG A 267 -0.39 17.31 6.25
CA ARG A 267 -0.13 18.21 7.37
C ARG A 267 0.69 17.55 8.47
N GLN A 268 0.35 16.32 8.83
CA GLN A 268 1.04 15.53 9.85
C GLN A 268 2.48 15.24 9.45
N ALA A 269 2.69 14.80 8.21
CA ALA A 269 4.01 14.54 7.68
C ALA A 269 4.87 15.81 7.63
N MET A 270 4.33 16.92 7.14
CA MET A 270 5.04 18.21 7.10
C MET A 270 5.33 18.76 8.49
N THR A 271 4.43 18.59 9.45
CA THR A 271 4.68 18.99 10.84
C THR A 271 5.84 18.18 11.43
N LEU A 272 5.88 16.86 11.24
CA LEU A 272 7.00 16.04 11.68
C LEU A 272 8.31 16.46 11.04
N THR A 273 8.34 16.67 9.73
CA THR A 273 9.54 17.14 9.02
C THR A 273 10.00 18.51 9.56
N ALA A 274 9.06 19.41 9.85
CA ALA A 274 9.39 20.71 10.44
C ALA A 274 9.96 20.56 11.87
N MET A 275 9.41 19.63 12.67
CA MET A 275 9.91 19.33 14.02
C MET A 275 11.34 18.76 13.96
N ASP A 276 11.60 17.79 13.07
CA ASP A 276 12.91 17.19 12.89
C ASP A 276 13.93 18.23 12.38
N ASN A 277 13.55 19.09 11.45
CA ASN A 277 14.37 20.21 10.95
C ASN A 277 14.67 21.23 12.05
N TYR A 278 13.70 21.53 12.92
CA TYR A 278 13.90 22.39 14.07
C TYR A 278 14.95 21.79 15.02
N MET A 279 14.80 20.51 15.36
CA MET A 279 15.78 19.81 16.19
C MET A 279 17.17 19.78 15.56
N TYR A 280 17.24 19.40 14.29
CA TYR A 280 18.50 19.41 13.55
C TYR A 280 19.18 20.79 13.58
N THR A 281 18.41 21.86 13.36
CA THR A 281 18.93 23.22 13.40
C THR A 281 19.38 23.63 14.80
N ALA A 282 18.60 23.22 15.82
CA ALA A 282 18.92 23.50 17.22
C ALA A 282 20.26 22.86 17.64
N TYR A 283 20.49 21.62 17.20
CA TYR A 283 21.73 20.90 17.55
C TYR A 283 22.91 21.28 16.65
N SER A 284 22.69 21.45 15.33
CA SER A 284 23.77 21.68 14.38
C SER A 284 24.28 23.11 14.43
N LYS A 285 23.38 24.08 14.51
CA LYS A 285 23.76 25.52 14.48
C LYS A 285 23.89 26.12 15.86
N ARG A 286 23.42 25.46 16.92
CA ARG A 286 23.44 25.95 18.33
C ARG A 286 22.89 27.37 18.53
N ARG A 287 22.13 27.93 17.59
CA ARG A 287 21.74 29.33 17.51
C ARG A 287 20.22 29.49 17.32
N ILE A 288 19.43 28.87 18.19
CA ILE A 288 18.04 29.30 18.29
C ILE A 288 17.96 30.33 19.40
N PRO A 289 17.66 31.59 19.09
CA PRO A 289 17.56 32.62 20.11
C PRO A 289 16.35 32.32 20.99
N ARG A 290 16.62 31.77 22.19
CA ARG A 290 15.56 31.42 23.17
C ARG A 290 15.05 32.69 23.89
N GLY A 291 15.71 33.82 23.75
CA GLY A 291 15.35 35.07 24.38
C GLY A 291 16.23 36.23 23.96
N ILE A 292 15.84 37.37 24.40
CA ILE A 292 16.62 38.61 24.27
C ILE A 292 17.18 38.97 25.63
N LEU A 293 18.48 39.12 25.71
CA LEU A 293 19.15 39.69 26.86
C LEU A 293 19.13 41.22 26.74
N SER A 294 18.29 41.86 27.55
CA SER A 294 18.26 43.31 27.63
C SER A 294 19.18 43.75 28.77
N VAL A 295 20.19 44.52 28.42
CA VAL A 295 21.14 45.05 29.41
C VAL A 295 21.07 46.57 29.40
N THR A 296 20.81 47.14 30.57
CA THR A 296 20.86 48.59 30.77
C THR A 296 22.24 48.94 31.26
N THR A 297 23.04 49.69 30.46
CA THR A 297 24.41 50.05 30.78
C THR A 297 24.70 51.47 30.31
N ASP A 298 25.59 52.18 31.05
CA ASP A 298 26.05 53.51 30.69
C ASP A 298 27.13 53.46 29.60
N ASN A 299 27.77 52.32 29.34
CA ASN A 299 28.78 52.12 28.31
C ASN A 299 28.43 51.02 27.32
N LEU A 300 27.77 51.41 26.24
CA LEU A 300 27.27 50.48 25.20
C LEU A 300 28.40 49.83 24.37
N GLU A 301 29.52 50.52 24.17
CA GLU A 301 30.64 50.00 23.36
C GLU A 301 31.41 48.91 24.08
N SER A 302 31.64 49.07 25.36
CA SER A 302 32.28 48.05 26.20
C SER A 302 31.43 46.76 26.26
N MET A 303 30.12 46.89 26.33
CA MET A 303 29.21 45.73 26.31
C MET A 303 29.16 45.04 24.94
N LYS A 304 29.17 45.78 23.84
CA LYS A 304 29.23 45.17 22.50
C LYS A 304 30.52 44.37 22.30
N SER A 305 31.67 44.90 22.75
CA SER A 305 32.95 44.19 22.66
C SER A 305 32.97 42.93 23.54
N PHE A 306 32.36 42.98 24.72
CA PHE A 306 32.21 41.85 25.61
C PHE A 306 31.32 40.75 24.98
N PHE A 307 30.17 41.09 24.39
CA PHE A 307 29.31 40.09 23.73
C PHE A 307 30.03 39.47 22.53
N LYS A 308 30.71 40.25 21.72
CA LYS A 308 31.49 39.73 20.60
C LYS A 308 32.57 38.73 21.05
N ALA A 309 33.32 39.07 22.10
CA ALA A 309 34.34 38.18 22.68
C ALA A 309 33.73 36.92 23.29
N THR A 310 32.52 37.00 23.83
CA THR A 310 31.78 35.87 24.40
C THR A 310 31.27 34.96 23.29
N ASP A 311 30.73 35.51 22.20
CA ASP A 311 30.30 34.77 21.04
C ASP A 311 31.45 33.99 20.38
N GLU A 312 32.63 34.61 20.24
CA GLU A 312 33.84 33.96 19.72
C GLU A 312 34.32 32.81 20.62
N LYS A 313 34.17 32.92 21.95
CA LYS A 313 34.49 31.86 22.89
C LYS A 313 33.48 30.73 22.87
N LEU A 314 32.19 31.04 22.76
CA LEU A 314 31.12 30.06 22.62
C LEU A 314 31.18 29.25 21.30
N GLU A 315 31.73 29.86 20.24
CA GLU A 315 32.00 29.16 18.99
C GLU A 315 33.11 28.11 19.14
N ARG A 316 34.11 28.39 20.00
CA ARG A 316 35.23 27.46 20.26
C ARG A 316 34.91 26.41 21.33
N ASP A 317 34.23 26.82 22.40
CA ASP A 317 33.83 25.97 23.51
C ASP A 317 32.34 26.12 23.80
N PRO A 318 31.50 25.15 23.41
CA PRO A 318 30.06 25.17 23.63
C PRO A 318 29.66 25.17 25.10
N HIS A 319 30.50 24.74 26.00
CA HIS A 319 30.26 24.68 27.45
C HIS A 319 30.78 25.94 28.19
N TYR A 320 31.32 26.92 27.46
CA TYR A 320 31.78 28.15 28.07
C TYR A 320 30.64 28.90 28.76
N ILE A 321 30.78 29.12 30.04
CA ILE A 321 29.84 29.90 30.85
C ILE A 321 30.38 31.33 31.00
N PRO A 322 29.75 32.33 30.35
CA PRO A 322 30.17 33.72 30.52
C PRO A 322 29.87 34.19 31.94
N LYS A 323 30.88 34.71 32.63
CA LYS A 323 30.70 35.33 33.94
C LYS A 323 30.67 36.85 33.74
N ILE A 324 29.52 37.45 34.11
CA ILE A 324 29.30 38.89 34.02
C ILE A 324 29.37 39.45 35.45
N GLY A 325 30.36 40.31 35.70
CA GLY A 325 30.41 41.13 36.93
C GLY A 325 29.57 42.39 36.74
N ILE A 326 28.63 42.63 37.63
CA ILE A 326 27.82 43.84 37.66
C ILE A 326 28.38 44.72 38.80
N GLU A 327 28.86 45.90 38.47
CA GLU A 327 29.34 46.86 39.44
C GLU A 327 28.11 47.51 40.13
N SER A 328 28.00 47.38 41.41
CA SER A 328 26.88 47.86 42.23
C SER A 328 27.08 49.34 42.59
N GLY A 329 27.08 50.22 41.63
CA GLY A 329 27.41 51.63 41.88
C GLY A 329 26.27 52.65 41.75
N SER A 330 25.24 52.42 40.96
CA SER A 330 24.27 53.48 40.65
C SER A 330 22.79 53.08 40.59
N GLY A 331 22.45 51.88 41.04
CA GLY A 331 21.04 51.48 41.19
C GLY A 331 20.17 51.39 39.91
N ARG A 332 20.77 51.61 38.73
CA ARG A 332 20.07 51.64 37.43
C ARG A 332 20.53 50.64 36.42
N GLY A 333 21.51 49.79 36.72
CA GLY A 333 21.98 48.75 35.82
C GLY A 333 21.19 47.46 36.09
N GLY A 334 20.54 46.92 35.09
CA GLY A 334 19.81 45.65 35.20
C GLY A 334 20.02 44.77 33.96
N ILE A 335 20.20 43.50 34.19
CA ILE A 335 20.15 42.47 33.14
C ILE A 335 18.76 41.85 33.21
N ASN A 336 18.01 41.97 32.14
CA ASN A 336 16.70 41.38 32.02
C ASN A 336 16.68 40.38 30.86
N TRP A 337 16.28 39.14 31.15
CA TRP A 337 16.10 38.11 30.15
C TRP A 337 14.66 38.06 29.72
N VAL A 338 14.38 38.40 28.48
CA VAL A 338 13.06 38.30 27.91
C VAL A 338 13.01 37.01 27.09
N LYS A 339 12.29 36.02 27.59
CA LYS A 339 12.04 34.73 26.90
C LYS A 339 11.21 35.03 25.65
N LEU A 340 11.69 34.60 24.47
CA LEU A 340 10.99 34.75 23.19
C LEU A 340 10.35 33.47 22.72
N MET A 341 10.90 32.33 23.13
CA MET A 341 10.41 31.02 22.73
C MET A 341 10.37 30.09 23.93
N ASP A 342 9.39 29.23 23.93
CA ASP A 342 9.24 28.18 24.94
C ASP A 342 10.34 27.14 24.79
N SER A 343 10.70 26.47 25.86
CA SER A 343 11.61 25.34 25.83
C SER A 343 10.95 24.16 25.09
N LEU A 344 11.77 23.21 24.63
CA LEU A 344 11.25 21.99 23.99
C LEU A 344 10.33 21.18 24.92
N GLU A 345 10.59 21.23 26.23
CA GLU A 345 9.76 20.60 27.25
C GLU A 345 8.41 21.32 27.39
N GLU A 346 8.40 22.65 27.43
CA GLU A 346 7.18 23.46 27.49
C GLU A 346 6.32 23.31 26.23
N MET A 347 6.92 23.14 25.07
CA MET A 347 6.24 22.83 23.80
C MET A 347 5.75 21.37 23.73
N GLN A 348 6.02 20.55 24.74
CA GLN A 348 5.70 19.12 24.75
C GLN A 348 6.17 18.39 23.46
N TYR A 349 7.38 18.71 23.03
CA TYR A 349 7.93 18.25 21.74
C TYR A 349 7.88 16.72 21.59
N ILE A 350 8.32 15.97 22.61
CA ILE A 350 8.36 14.51 22.54
C ILE A 350 6.93 13.91 22.48
N PRO A 351 5.99 14.29 23.35
CA PRO A 351 4.61 13.82 23.24
C PRO A 351 3.94 14.16 21.90
N ALA A 352 4.15 15.39 21.38
CA ALA A 352 3.58 15.81 20.11
C ALA A 352 4.15 14.99 18.93
N ARG A 353 5.45 14.73 18.94
CA ARG A 353 6.12 13.89 17.94
C ARG A 353 5.61 12.46 17.97
N ASP A 354 5.47 11.89 19.16
CA ASP A 354 4.94 10.53 19.35
C ASP A 354 3.47 10.44 18.88
N GLU A 355 2.66 11.45 19.18
CA GLU A 355 1.28 11.49 18.71
C GLU A 355 1.18 11.53 17.18
N MET A 356 1.99 12.37 16.51
CA MET A 356 2.01 12.43 15.05
C MET A 356 2.47 11.11 14.43
N ARG A 357 3.47 10.47 15.03
CA ARG A 357 3.95 9.14 14.64
C ARG A 357 2.83 8.09 14.74
N GLN A 358 2.14 8.05 15.85
CA GLN A 358 1.02 7.12 16.08
C GLN A 358 -0.13 7.36 15.09
N ARG A 359 -0.46 8.61 14.78
CA ARG A 359 -1.50 8.95 13.81
C ARG A 359 -1.15 8.46 12.39
N ILE A 360 0.10 8.64 11.96
CA ILE A 360 0.57 8.15 10.66
C ILE A 360 0.53 6.62 10.62
N ALA A 361 1.05 5.95 11.65
CA ALA A 361 1.03 4.50 11.74
C ALA A 361 -0.39 3.92 11.76
N ALA A 362 -1.28 4.52 12.57
CA ALA A 362 -2.68 4.12 12.68
C ALA A 362 -3.45 4.27 11.35
N PHE A 363 -3.12 5.30 10.55
CA PHE A 363 -3.75 5.50 9.25
C PHE A 363 -3.48 4.34 8.28
N TYR A 364 -2.27 3.77 8.31
CA TYR A 364 -1.91 2.60 7.51
C TYR A 364 -2.16 1.27 8.20
N GLY A 365 -2.67 1.29 9.44
CA GLY A 365 -2.91 0.08 10.23
C GLY A 365 -1.63 -0.62 10.70
N VAL A 366 -0.49 0.09 10.75
CA VAL A 366 0.78 -0.44 11.24
C VAL A 366 0.91 -0.16 12.74
N SER A 367 1.07 -1.19 13.54
CA SER A 367 1.23 -1.05 14.98
C SER A 367 2.66 -0.69 15.40
N ASN A 368 2.81 -0.16 16.63
CA ASN A 368 4.11 0.25 17.16
C ASN A 368 5.12 -0.89 17.26
N VAL A 369 4.67 -2.12 17.50
CA VAL A 369 5.53 -3.32 17.55
C VAL A 369 6.29 -3.50 16.23
N PHE A 370 5.61 -3.34 15.10
CA PHE A 370 6.24 -3.43 13.78
C PHE A 370 7.17 -2.24 13.45
N MET A 371 7.10 -1.17 14.21
CA MET A 371 8.05 -0.04 14.13
C MET A 371 9.19 -0.16 15.15
N MET A 372 9.37 -1.35 15.75
CA MET A 372 10.39 -1.66 16.76
C MET A 372 10.30 -0.78 18.04
N ASP A 373 9.12 -0.24 18.34
CA ASP A 373 8.87 0.51 19.57
C ASP A 373 8.16 -0.37 20.60
N THR A 374 8.95 -1.20 21.28
CA THR A 374 8.47 -2.12 22.33
C THR A 374 8.33 -1.46 23.70
N GLY A 375 8.88 -0.27 23.91
CA GLY A 375 8.95 0.39 25.21
C GLY A 375 7.61 0.86 25.79
N LYS A 376 6.55 0.89 25.00
CA LYS A 376 5.20 1.32 25.41
C LYS A 376 4.14 0.22 25.26
N SER A 377 4.50 -0.96 24.83
CA SER A 377 3.57 -2.09 24.72
C SER A 377 3.39 -2.73 26.10
N GLY A 378 2.24 -2.48 26.72
CA GLY A 378 1.92 -2.96 28.06
C GLY A 378 1.55 -4.44 28.10
N GLY A 379 2.55 -5.35 28.08
CA GLY A 379 2.38 -6.79 28.36
C GLY A 379 1.99 -7.67 27.15
N LEU A 380 2.24 -8.97 27.28
CA LEU A 380 2.12 -10.00 26.26
C LEU A 380 0.76 -10.01 25.49
N ASN A 381 -0.35 -9.75 26.21
CA ASN A 381 -1.69 -9.72 25.60
C ASN A 381 -1.88 -8.51 24.65
N ASN A 382 -1.18 -7.40 24.90
CA ASN A 382 -1.29 -6.22 24.07
C ASN A 382 -0.47 -6.35 22.78
N GLU A 383 0.63 -7.07 22.82
CA GLU A 383 1.47 -7.34 21.63
C GLU A 383 0.72 -8.20 20.61
N GLY A 384 0.04 -9.25 21.05
CA GLY A 384 -0.78 -10.09 20.18
C GLY A 384 -1.89 -9.30 19.49
N MET A 385 -2.56 -8.38 20.19
CA MET A 385 -3.58 -7.50 19.60
C MET A 385 -2.98 -6.51 18.59
N GLN A 386 -1.78 -6.01 18.84
CA GLN A 386 -1.08 -5.12 17.90
C GLN A 386 -0.66 -5.84 16.62
N ILE A 387 -0.19 -7.08 16.73
CA ILE A 387 0.12 -7.94 15.57
C ILE A 387 -1.16 -8.18 14.75
N LEU A 388 -2.28 -8.50 15.40
CA LEU A 388 -3.56 -8.71 14.73
C LEU A 388 -4.03 -7.49 13.92
N VAL A 389 -3.83 -6.27 14.45
CA VAL A 389 -4.19 -5.03 13.73
C VAL A 389 -3.37 -4.90 12.45
N THR A 390 -2.06 -5.13 12.51
CA THR A 390 -1.20 -5.05 11.33
C THR A 390 -1.51 -6.16 10.32
N ASN A 391 -1.78 -7.39 10.79
CA ASN A 391 -2.18 -8.49 9.92
C ASN A 391 -3.47 -8.18 9.14
N ARG A 392 -4.44 -7.48 9.74
CA ARG A 392 -5.64 -7.00 9.02
C ARG A 392 -5.32 -6.00 7.91
N ALA A 393 -4.37 -5.09 8.15
CA ALA A 393 -3.93 -4.16 7.10
C ALA A 393 -3.20 -4.88 5.96
N VAL A 394 -2.40 -5.90 6.29
CA VAL A 394 -1.74 -6.77 5.32
C VAL A 394 -2.77 -7.58 4.52
N GLU A 395 -3.76 -8.19 5.18
CA GLU A 395 -4.84 -8.93 4.53
C GLU A 395 -5.63 -8.04 3.55
N PHE A 396 -5.91 -6.79 3.94
CA PHE A 396 -6.51 -5.82 3.02
C PHE A 396 -5.62 -5.57 1.79
N GLY A 397 -4.31 -5.43 1.98
CA GLY A 397 -3.34 -5.36 0.88
C GLY A 397 -3.42 -6.61 -0.02
N HIS A 398 -3.40 -7.82 0.56
CA HIS A 398 -3.52 -9.08 -0.18
C HIS A 398 -4.79 -9.13 -1.04
N LYS A 399 -5.94 -8.68 -0.52
CA LYS A 399 -7.20 -8.64 -1.27
C LYS A 399 -7.12 -7.76 -2.51
N VAL A 400 -6.43 -6.62 -2.45
CA VAL A 400 -6.25 -5.75 -3.62
C VAL A 400 -5.53 -6.49 -4.75
N TYR A 401 -4.50 -7.30 -4.43
CA TYR A 401 -3.80 -8.10 -5.42
C TYR A 401 -4.63 -9.27 -5.92
N THR A 402 -5.21 -10.04 -5.01
CA THR A 402 -5.95 -11.27 -5.36
C THR A 402 -7.29 -11.00 -6.05
N GLU A 403 -7.95 -9.88 -5.76
CA GLU A 403 -9.27 -9.55 -6.33
C GLU A 403 -9.18 -8.62 -7.55
N HIS A 404 -8.16 -7.76 -7.63
CA HIS A 404 -8.11 -6.74 -8.67
C HIS A 404 -6.93 -6.89 -9.64
N LEU A 405 -5.69 -7.08 -9.13
CA LEU A 405 -4.52 -7.09 -10.00
C LEU A 405 -4.30 -8.46 -10.66
N PHE A 406 -4.24 -9.52 -9.86
CA PHE A 406 -3.93 -10.85 -10.38
C PHE A 406 -4.98 -11.42 -11.33
N PRO A 407 -6.30 -11.29 -11.08
CA PRO A 407 -7.30 -11.75 -12.05
C PRO A 407 -7.15 -11.10 -13.43
N ARG A 408 -6.90 -9.79 -13.47
CA ARG A 408 -6.65 -9.08 -14.74
C ARG A 408 -5.36 -9.51 -15.41
N LEU A 409 -4.33 -9.80 -14.62
CA LEU A 409 -3.07 -10.32 -15.14
C LEU A 409 -3.25 -11.72 -15.73
N MET A 410 -4.00 -12.59 -15.03
CA MET A 410 -4.32 -13.95 -15.51
C MET A 410 -5.13 -13.90 -16.80
N GLU A 411 -6.12 -13.02 -16.89
CA GLU A 411 -6.91 -12.77 -18.11
C GLU A 411 -6.01 -12.39 -19.30
N GLN A 412 -5.01 -11.53 -19.08
CA GLN A 412 -4.08 -11.13 -20.15
C GLN A 412 -3.09 -12.24 -20.54
N MET A 413 -2.93 -13.28 -19.72
CA MET A 413 -2.11 -14.46 -20.00
C MET A 413 -2.94 -15.66 -20.44
N ASP A 414 -4.25 -15.50 -20.61
CA ASP A 414 -5.18 -16.55 -20.99
C ASP A 414 -5.19 -17.75 -20.01
N VAL A 415 -5.09 -17.47 -18.72
CA VAL A 415 -5.13 -18.45 -17.63
C VAL A 415 -6.51 -18.46 -17.01
N THR A 416 -7.25 -19.53 -17.20
CA THR A 416 -8.63 -19.68 -16.73
C THR A 416 -8.78 -20.61 -15.52
N ASP A 417 -7.93 -21.62 -15.40
CA ASP A 417 -8.07 -22.72 -14.46
C ASP A 417 -7.30 -22.50 -13.15
N TRP A 418 -6.41 -21.52 -13.14
CA TRP A 418 -5.53 -21.21 -12.03
C TRP A 418 -5.68 -19.76 -11.58
N LYS A 419 -5.39 -19.52 -10.33
CA LYS A 419 -5.29 -18.17 -9.77
C LYS A 419 -3.95 -17.99 -9.06
N LEU A 420 -3.42 -16.79 -9.16
CA LEU A 420 -2.24 -16.37 -8.40
C LEU A 420 -2.71 -15.78 -7.08
N THR A 421 -2.09 -16.17 -5.97
CA THR A 421 -2.48 -15.74 -4.63
C THR A 421 -1.25 -15.45 -3.79
N LEU A 422 -1.32 -14.49 -2.87
CA LEU A 422 -0.26 -14.23 -1.90
C LEU A 422 -0.43 -15.17 -0.70
N TYR A 423 0.69 -15.66 -0.15
CA TYR A 423 0.63 -16.45 1.08
C TYR A 423 0.12 -15.59 2.23
N PRO A 424 -0.81 -16.10 3.05
CA PRO A 424 -1.29 -15.38 4.22
C PRO A 424 -0.14 -15.11 5.20
N ASN A 425 -0.17 -13.94 5.84
CA ASN A 425 0.90 -13.50 6.74
C ASN A 425 0.76 -14.01 8.18
N GLU A 426 -0.30 -14.76 8.47
CA GLU A 426 -0.51 -15.29 9.81
C GLU A 426 0.62 -16.26 10.16
N GLU A 427 1.44 -15.85 11.13
CA GLU A 427 2.24 -16.79 11.91
C GLU A 427 1.27 -17.48 12.87
N GLU A 428 0.67 -18.57 12.42
CA GLU A 428 0.02 -19.46 13.36
C GLU A 428 1.10 -20.01 14.30
N ASP A 429 0.89 -19.78 15.59
CA ASP A 429 1.65 -20.46 16.62
C ASP A 429 1.61 -21.97 16.33
N GLU A 430 2.75 -22.63 16.39
CA GLU A 430 2.86 -24.06 16.09
C GLU A 430 1.84 -24.90 16.87
N VAL A 431 1.49 -24.48 18.06
CA VAL A 431 0.45 -25.09 18.90
C VAL A 431 -0.96 -24.91 18.28
N THR A 432 -1.24 -23.74 17.73
CA THR A 432 -2.53 -23.47 17.06
C THR A 432 -2.64 -24.23 15.76
N ARG A 433 -1.55 -24.35 15.02
CA ARG A 433 -1.45 -25.17 13.81
C ARG A 433 -1.68 -26.66 14.11
N LEU A 434 -0.99 -27.19 15.11
CA LEU A 434 -1.17 -28.60 15.53
C LEU A 434 -2.61 -28.87 15.98
N ARG A 435 -3.24 -27.92 16.73
CA ARG A 435 -4.65 -28.04 17.11
C ARG A 435 -5.61 -28.05 15.92
N ARG A 436 -5.33 -27.21 14.93
CA ARG A 436 -6.12 -27.18 13.68
C ARG A 436 -5.97 -28.50 12.94
N ASP A 437 -4.75 -28.99 12.76
CA ASP A 437 -4.47 -30.27 12.11
C ASP A 437 -5.15 -31.44 12.85
N GLU A 438 -5.12 -31.42 14.19
CA GLU A 438 -5.86 -32.38 15.01
C GLU A 438 -7.38 -32.30 14.79
N MET A 439 -7.95 -31.09 14.70
CA MET A 439 -9.36 -30.90 14.39
C MET A 439 -9.71 -31.41 12.98
N GLU A 440 -8.89 -31.15 11.98
CA GLU A 440 -9.07 -31.67 10.62
C GLU A 440 -9.07 -33.19 10.58
N VAL A 441 -8.12 -33.84 11.26
CA VAL A 441 -8.08 -35.29 11.39
C VAL A 441 -9.33 -35.81 12.10
N ASN A 442 -9.78 -35.15 13.16
CA ASN A 442 -11.03 -35.55 13.86
C ASN A 442 -12.27 -35.36 12.97
N ILE A 443 -12.34 -34.32 12.16
CA ILE A 443 -13.41 -34.12 11.17
C ILE A 443 -13.36 -35.22 10.13
N ALA A 444 -12.16 -35.52 9.61
CA ALA A 444 -11.99 -36.61 8.64
C ALA A 444 -12.45 -37.96 9.18
N GLN A 445 -12.14 -38.29 10.44
CA GLN A 445 -12.64 -39.52 11.08
C GLN A 445 -14.16 -39.53 11.19
N ARG A 446 -14.78 -38.43 11.58
CA ARG A 446 -16.26 -38.32 11.62
C ARG A 446 -16.89 -38.47 10.25
N MET A 447 -16.26 -37.85 9.23
CA MET A 447 -16.75 -37.99 7.85
C MET A 447 -16.60 -39.42 7.32
N MET A 448 -15.53 -40.14 7.70
CA MET A 448 -15.40 -41.57 7.40
C MET A 448 -16.50 -42.40 8.05
N MET A 449 -16.88 -42.08 9.30
CA MET A 449 -18.02 -42.78 9.96
C MET A 449 -19.36 -42.51 9.27
N MET A 450 -19.49 -41.39 8.55
CA MET A 450 -20.66 -41.08 7.72
C MET A 450 -20.56 -41.63 6.30
N GLY A 451 -19.53 -42.43 5.98
CA GLY A 451 -19.34 -43.09 4.68
C GLY A 451 -18.58 -42.25 3.64
N TYR A 452 -18.04 -41.08 3.99
CA TYR A 452 -17.22 -40.33 3.08
C TYR A 452 -15.79 -40.89 3.03
N LYS A 453 -15.15 -40.83 1.87
CA LYS A 453 -13.72 -41.19 1.72
C LYS A 453 -12.86 -39.91 1.73
N PRO A 454 -12.16 -39.58 2.83
CA PRO A 454 -11.25 -38.45 2.85
C PRO A 454 -9.97 -38.82 2.09
N THR A 455 -9.54 -37.92 1.20
CA THR A 455 -8.24 -37.99 0.55
C THR A 455 -7.43 -36.74 0.98
N LEU A 456 -6.15 -36.93 1.25
CA LEU A 456 -5.27 -35.81 1.62
C LEU A 456 -5.13 -34.86 0.42
N SER A 457 -5.33 -33.57 0.65
CA SER A 457 -5.08 -32.55 -0.37
C SER A 457 -3.56 -32.37 -0.56
N GLU A 458 -3.10 -32.31 -1.80
CA GLU A 458 -1.70 -32.02 -2.15
C GLU A 458 -1.41 -30.51 -2.20
N ASP A 459 -2.23 -29.67 -1.58
CA ASP A 459 -2.04 -28.24 -1.62
C ASP A 459 -0.70 -27.83 -1.01
N ALA A 460 0.00 -26.91 -1.70
CA ALA A 460 1.36 -26.46 -1.39
C ALA A 460 1.52 -25.79 -0.01
N ASN A 461 0.44 -25.60 0.73
CA ASN A 461 0.40 -24.86 2.00
C ASN A 461 0.73 -25.71 3.24
N ARG A 462 1.37 -26.86 3.12
CA ARG A 462 1.80 -27.70 4.25
C ARG A 462 0.75 -27.98 5.35
N ASP A 463 -0.48 -27.55 5.18
CA ASP A 463 -1.59 -27.77 6.09
C ASP A 463 -2.26 -29.09 5.77
N ILE A 464 -2.61 -29.87 6.79
CA ILE A 464 -3.37 -31.09 6.61
C ILE A 464 -4.80 -30.70 6.24
N ARG A 465 -5.18 -30.91 4.98
CA ARG A 465 -6.55 -30.72 4.50
C ARG A 465 -7.03 -31.98 3.82
N PHE A 466 -8.29 -32.35 4.05
CA PHE A 466 -8.91 -33.51 3.45
C PHE A 466 -9.97 -33.09 2.45
N ILE A 467 -9.96 -33.74 1.28
CA ILE A 467 -11.02 -33.66 0.29
C ILE A 467 -11.92 -34.87 0.50
N TYR A 468 -13.23 -34.66 0.60
CA TYR A 468 -14.20 -35.68 0.93
C TYR A 468 -14.95 -36.15 -0.33
N LYS A 469 -14.81 -37.44 -0.68
CA LYS A 469 -15.56 -38.05 -1.73
C LYS A 469 -16.89 -38.52 -1.17
N GLN A 470 -18.01 -38.21 -1.86
CA GLN A 470 -19.34 -38.67 -1.42
C GLN A 470 -19.41 -40.21 -1.41
N PRO A 471 -20.16 -40.83 -0.45
CA PRO A 471 -20.36 -42.24 -0.44
C PRO A 471 -21.13 -42.65 -1.71
N ASP A 472 -20.70 -43.72 -2.32
CA ASP A 472 -21.37 -44.29 -3.47
C ASP A 472 -22.76 -44.87 -3.02
N PRO A 473 -23.89 -44.40 -3.53
CA PRO A 473 -25.19 -44.86 -3.13
C PRO A 473 -25.44 -46.35 -3.47
N ALA A 474 -24.60 -46.91 -4.34
CA ALA A 474 -24.71 -48.33 -4.76
C ALA A 474 -23.83 -49.28 -3.93
N ASP A 475 -22.98 -48.84 -3.03
CA ASP A 475 -22.07 -49.66 -2.23
C ASP A 475 -22.68 -49.96 -0.86
N PRO A 476 -23.16 -51.19 -0.62
CA PRO A 476 -23.82 -51.55 0.63
C PRO A 476 -22.88 -51.57 1.85
N THR A 477 -21.56 -51.51 1.65
CA THR A 477 -20.57 -51.44 2.74
C THR A 477 -20.37 -50.03 3.28
N GLN A 478 -20.92 -49.01 2.61
CA GLN A 478 -20.82 -47.62 2.96
C GLN A 478 -22.08 -47.03 3.61
N GLN A 479 -23.06 -47.86 3.99
CA GLN A 479 -24.20 -47.36 4.76
C GLN A 479 -23.74 -46.86 6.13
N PRO A 480 -24.15 -45.62 6.56
CA PRO A 480 -23.77 -45.10 7.84
C PRO A 480 -24.18 -46.04 8.96
N GLN A 481 -23.22 -46.54 9.71
CA GLN A 481 -23.51 -47.27 10.94
C GLN A 481 -24.24 -46.31 11.87
N GLN A 482 -25.48 -46.62 12.20
CA GLN A 482 -26.22 -45.85 13.20
C GLN A 482 -25.39 -45.84 14.48
N PRO A 483 -25.18 -44.67 15.11
CA PRO A 483 -24.44 -44.61 16.36
C PRO A 483 -25.14 -45.48 17.37
N THR A 484 -24.49 -46.54 17.82
CA THR A 484 -24.93 -47.34 18.96
C THR A 484 -25.12 -46.39 20.14
N PRO A 485 -26.29 -46.38 20.82
CA PRO A 485 -26.49 -45.55 21.98
C PRO A 485 -25.45 -45.95 23.03
N MET A 486 -24.57 -45.04 23.40
CA MET A 486 -23.62 -45.21 24.50
C MET A 486 -24.47 -45.57 25.74
N GLY A 487 -24.23 -46.77 26.26
CA GLY A 487 -24.86 -47.26 27.48
C GLY A 487 -24.68 -46.25 28.60
N GLY A 488 -25.79 -45.90 29.23
CA GLY A 488 -25.83 -44.91 30.28
C GLY A 488 -24.82 -45.21 31.39
N MET A 489 -23.85 -44.37 31.56
CA MET A 489 -23.09 -44.27 32.79
C MET A 489 -24.04 -43.82 33.88
N GLN A 490 -24.45 -44.72 34.75
CA GLN A 490 -25.12 -44.45 36.01
C GLN A 490 -24.24 -43.51 36.84
N MET A 491 -24.64 -42.25 36.93
CA MET A 491 -24.10 -41.34 37.94
C MET A 491 -24.63 -41.81 39.31
N GLY A 492 -23.76 -42.44 40.07
CA GLY A 492 -23.99 -42.74 41.47
C GLY A 492 -24.10 -41.43 42.28
N GLY A 493 -25.29 -41.15 42.76
CA GLY A 493 -25.54 -40.01 43.63
C GLY A 493 -24.86 -40.18 45.00
N GLY A 494 -23.96 -39.28 45.33
CA GLY A 494 -23.44 -39.04 46.67
C GLY A 494 -23.79 -37.61 47.08
N MET A 495 -24.95 -37.43 47.75
CA MET A 495 -25.25 -36.19 48.49
C MET A 495 -24.31 -36.07 49.69
N GLY A 496 -23.33 -35.21 49.63
CA GLY A 496 -22.58 -34.72 50.78
C GLY A 496 -23.06 -33.32 51.14
N THR A 497 -23.64 -33.21 52.33
CA THR A 497 -24.07 -31.95 52.97
C THR A 497 -22.93 -30.97 53.20
N PRO A 498 -23.15 -29.65 53.07
CA PRO A 498 -22.10 -28.66 53.32
C PRO A 498 -21.93 -28.39 54.81
N GLY A 499 -20.72 -28.65 55.32
CA GLY A 499 -20.29 -28.27 56.66
C GLY A 499 -20.02 -26.78 56.78
N ALA A 500 -20.41 -26.23 57.91
CA ALA A 500 -20.35 -24.85 58.33
C ALA A 500 -18.89 -24.32 58.42
N LEU A 501 -18.69 -23.08 58.04
CA LEU A 501 -17.50 -22.26 58.30
C LEU A 501 -17.45 -21.85 59.80
N PRO A 502 -16.27 -21.87 60.46
CA PRO A 502 -16.05 -21.12 61.67
C PRO A 502 -15.50 -19.73 61.40
N SER A 503 -16.08 -18.78 62.06
CA SER A 503 -15.62 -17.40 62.24
C SER A 503 -14.22 -17.31 62.87
N ARG A 504 -13.31 -16.59 62.23
CA ARG A 504 -12.45 -15.58 62.88
C ARG A 504 -11.79 -14.70 61.80
#